data_633476d579d9a0924813da5b4fff256c
#
_entry.id   633476d579d9a0924813da5b4fff256c
#
_cell.length_a   1.000
_cell.length_b   1.000
_cell.length_c   1.000
_cell.angle_alpha   90.00
_cell.angle_beta   90.00
_cell.angle_gamma   90.00
#
_symmetry.space_group_name_H-M   'P 1'
#
loop_
_entity.id
_entity.type
_entity.pdbx_description
1 polymer ?
#
loop_
_entity_poly.entity_id
_entity_poly.type
_entity_poly.pdbx_seq_one_letter_code
_entity_poly.pdbx_strand_id
1 'polypeptide(L)'
;NEPASAIAAGDRFIKLHPNHPNVDYVYYLKGLINFNEDLGFMGQISQQDMTERDPKGARESFDAFRELVTKFPDSKYTPDAIQRMKYLVNALVSLEVHVARYYMKRNAFLAAINRAQYAVKTYPDAPATEEALFIMVKAYDSLGMDDMRNDSERVMRKNFPNSVYYTRGLAERDVPWWKLW
;
A
#
# COMPACT_ATOMS: atom_id res chain seq x y z
N ASN A 1 11.37 -21.63 11.16
CA ASN A 1 11.06 -20.68 10.07
C ASN A 1 12.32 -19.97 9.64
N GLU A 2 12.84 -20.30 8.46
CA GLU A 2 14.08 -19.72 7.94
C GLU A 2 14.04 -18.17 7.81
N PRO A 3 12.96 -17.53 7.35
CA PRO A 3 12.89 -16.07 7.24
C PRO A 3 13.03 -15.36 8.57
N ALA A 4 12.33 -15.78 9.60
CA ALA A 4 12.40 -15.15 10.92
C ALA A 4 13.80 -15.26 11.54
N SER A 5 14.48 -16.40 11.37
CA SER A 5 15.84 -16.59 11.86
C SER A 5 16.85 -15.75 11.09
N ALA A 6 16.65 -15.58 9.78
CA ALA A 6 17.49 -14.72 8.95
C ALA A 6 17.35 -13.23 9.34
N ILE A 7 16.15 -12.76 9.59
CA ILE A 7 15.88 -11.40 10.10
C ILE A 7 16.55 -11.19 11.45
N ALA A 8 16.37 -12.14 12.40
CA ALA A 8 17.00 -12.05 13.71
C ALA A 8 18.54 -12.05 13.65
N ALA A 9 19.13 -12.82 12.74
CA ALA A 9 20.57 -12.79 12.50
C ALA A 9 21.03 -11.44 11.93
N GLY A 10 20.26 -10.86 11.00
CA GLY A 10 20.49 -9.52 10.47
C GLY A 10 20.44 -8.43 11.54
N ASP A 11 19.42 -8.46 12.40
CA ASP A 11 19.28 -7.51 13.51
C ASP A 11 20.45 -7.61 14.49
N ARG A 12 20.86 -8.84 14.81
CA ARG A 12 22.04 -9.07 15.64
C ARG A 12 23.31 -8.53 15.00
N PHE A 13 23.51 -8.74 13.69
CA PHE A 13 24.65 -8.21 12.96
C PHE A 13 24.69 -6.69 12.99
N ILE A 14 23.59 -6.02 12.68
CA ILE A 14 23.48 -4.56 12.72
C ILE A 14 23.81 -4.01 14.11
N LYS A 15 23.32 -4.67 15.15
CA LYS A 15 23.56 -4.28 16.55
C LYS A 15 25.03 -4.43 16.96
N LEU A 16 25.68 -5.50 16.53
CA LEU A 16 27.07 -5.79 16.92
C LEU A 16 28.11 -5.07 16.04
N HIS A 17 27.75 -4.78 14.80
CA HIS A 17 28.66 -4.24 13.79
C HIS A 17 28.04 -3.07 13.01
N PRO A 18 27.58 -1.99 13.68
CA PRO A 18 26.84 -0.90 13.04
C PRO A 18 27.64 -0.13 11.98
N ASN A 19 28.97 -0.14 12.11
CA ASN A 19 29.90 0.55 11.19
C ASN A 19 30.56 -0.39 10.18
N HIS A 20 30.06 -1.62 10.02
CA HIS A 20 30.63 -2.55 9.05
C HIS A 20 30.39 -2.05 7.61
N PRO A 21 31.38 -2.18 6.69
CA PRO A 21 31.26 -1.69 5.31
C PRO A 21 30.03 -2.23 4.53
N ASN A 22 29.54 -3.41 4.90
CA ASN A 22 28.38 -4.07 4.27
C ASN A 22 27.13 -4.05 5.15
N VAL A 23 27.01 -3.14 6.11
CA VAL A 23 25.82 -3.08 6.95
C VAL A 23 24.56 -2.69 6.15
N ASP A 24 24.74 -1.87 5.12
CA ASP A 24 23.69 -1.50 4.16
C ASP A 24 23.11 -2.72 3.43
N TYR A 25 23.97 -3.69 3.08
CA TYR A 25 23.52 -4.96 2.50
C TYR A 25 22.61 -5.76 3.45
N VAL A 26 22.90 -5.73 4.74
CA VAL A 26 22.06 -6.43 5.73
C VAL A 26 20.68 -5.79 5.85
N TYR A 27 20.58 -4.46 5.83
CA TYR A 27 19.28 -3.76 5.74
C TYR A 27 18.52 -4.14 4.48
N TYR A 28 19.21 -4.19 3.34
CA TYR A 28 18.63 -4.61 2.06
C TYR A 28 18.10 -6.05 2.11
N LEU A 29 18.87 -7.00 2.66
CA LEU A 29 18.45 -8.40 2.82
C LEU A 29 17.20 -8.53 3.69
N LYS A 30 17.10 -7.79 4.78
CA LYS A 30 15.89 -7.78 5.63
C LYS A 30 14.66 -7.37 4.83
N GLY A 31 14.78 -6.33 4.00
CA GLY A 31 13.71 -5.93 3.10
C GLY A 31 13.34 -7.02 2.10
N LEU A 32 14.34 -7.69 1.50
CA LEU A 32 14.11 -8.76 0.52
C LEU A 32 13.44 -10.00 1.11
N ILE A 33 13.79 -10.41 2.33
CA ILE A 33 13.21 -11.58 2.98
C ILE A 33 11.69 -11.41 3.09
N ASN A 34 11.24 -10.29 3.65
CA ASN A 34 9.83 -9.99 3.79
C ASN A 34 9.15 -9.74 2.42
N PHE A 35 9.87 -9.10 1.47
CA PHE A 35 9.37 -8.86 0.12
C PHE A 35 9.09 -10.15 -0.66
N ASN A 36 9.98 -11.15 -0.55
CA ASN A 36 9.81 -12.42 -1.25
C ASN A 36 8.69 -13.29 -0.64
N GLU A 37 8.47 -13.23 0.67
CA GLU A 37 7.30 -13.86 1.30
C GLU A 37 6.01 -13.26 0.76
N ASP A 38 5.95 -11.93 0.57
CA ASP A 38 4.79 -11.25 -0.01
C ASP A 38 4.60 -11.52 -1.50
N LEU A 39 5.67 -11.70 -2.29
CA LEU A 39 5.54 -12.09 -3.71
C LEU A 39 4.99 -13.51 -3.86
N GLY A 40 5.37 -14.46 -2.98
CA GLY A 40 4.70 -15.77 -2.88
C GLY A 40 3.21 -15.63 -2.56
N PHE A 41 2.88 -14.65 -1.74
CA PHE A 41 1.55 -14.18 -1.42
C PHE A 41 0.81 -13.58 -2.64
N MET A 42 1.45 -12.74 -3.46
CA MET A 42 0.81 -12.11 -4.63
C MET A 42 0.64 -13.06 -5.82
N GLY A 43 1.48 -14.07 -5.97
CA GLY A 43 1.30 -15.14 -6.97
C GLY A 43 0.06 -16.00 -6.72
N GLN A 44 -0.41 -16.10 -5.47
CA GLN A 44 -1.64 -16.80 -5.08
C GLN A 44 -2.89 -15.91 -5.06
N ILE A 45 -2.76 -14.60 -5.24
CA ILE A 45 -3.85 -13.60 -5.21
C ILE A 45 -4.94 -13.87 -6.26
N SER A 46 -4.67 -14.66 -7.29
CA SER A 46 -5.65 -14.93 -8.34
C SER A 46 -6.88 -15.73 -7.89
N GLN A 47 -6.90 -16.28 -6.67
CA GLN A 47 -8.00 -17.17 -6.22
C GLN A 47 -8.47 -17.03 -4.76
N GLN A 48 -7.91 -16.13 -3.94
CA GLN A 48 -8.33 -15.98 -2.55
C GLN A 48 -8.82 -14.57 -2.22
N ASP A 49 -9.82 -14.49 -1.34
CA ASP A 49 -10.44 -13.24 -0.89
C ASP A 49 -9.41 -12.34 -0.20
N MET A 50 -9.17 -11.15 -0.79
CA MET A 50 -8.15 -10.20 -0.31
C MET A 50 -8.51 -9.57 1.05
N THR A 51 -9.72 -9.80 1.56
CA THR A 51 -10.20 -9.23 2.82
C THR A 51 -9.64 -9.91 4.07
N GLU A 52 -9.10 -11.15 3.93
CA GLU A 52 -8.66 -11.98 5.05
C GLU A 52 -7.14 -11.96 5.29
N ARG A 53 -6.37 -11.19 4.50
CA ARG A 53 -4.92 -11.26 4.55
C ARG A 53 -4.27 -10.14 5.36
N ASP A 54 -3.30 -10.54 6.18
CA ASP A 54 -2.48 -9.60 6.96
C ASP A 54 -1.36 -9.01 6.08
N PRO A 55 -1.38 -7.69 5.80
CA PRO A 55 -0.33 -7.01 5.04
C PRO A 55 0.95 -6.78 5.86
N LYS A 56 1.16 -7.55 6.93
CA LYS A 56 2.27 -7.37 7.86
C LYS A 56 3.62 -7.47 7.17
N GLY A 57 3.84 -8.51 6.36
CA GLY A 57 5.10 -8.71 5.64
C GLY A 57 5.42 -7.56 4.69
N ALA A 58 4.42 -7.07 3.92
CA ALA A 58 4.57 -5.91 3.06
C ALA A 58 5.00 -4.65 3.82
N ARG A 59 4.41 -4.41 5.00
CA ARG A 59 4.78 -3.27 5.87
C ARG A 59 6.18 -3.43 6.44
N GLU A 60 6.53 -4.61 6.93
CA GLU A 60 7.86 -4.90 7.46
C GLU A 60 8.95 -4.77 6.38
N SER A 61 8.67 -5.24 5.15
CA SER A 61 9.54 -5.05 4.00
C SER A 61 9.74 -3.57 3.67
N PHE A 62 8.64 -2.82 3.59
CA PHE A 62 8.68 -1.37 3.35
C PHE A 62 9.50 -0.64 4.41
N ASP A 63 9.30 -0.96 5.70
CA ASP A 63 10.03 -0.34 6.80
C ASP A 63 11.53 -0.64 6.75
N ALA A 64 11.92 -1.88 6.41
CA ALA A 64 13.32 -2.27 6.25
C ALA A 64 13.99 -1.53 5.08
N PHE A 65 13.32 -1.42 3.93
CA PHE A 65 13.84 -0.64 2.79
C PHE A 65 13.90 0.86 3.11
N ARG A 66 12.90 1.41 3.81
CA ARG A 66 12.92 2.80 4.24
C ARG A 66 14.10 3.10 5.17
N GLU A 67 14.41 2.19 6.10
CA GLU A 67 15.61 2.33 6.95
C GLU A 67 16.90 2.35 6.12
N LEU A 68 17.03 1.45 5.13
CA LEU A 68 18.16 1.44 4.22
C LEU A 68 18.31 2.79 3.49
N VAL A 69 17.25 3.25 2.83
CA VAL A 69 17.27 4.49 2.05
C VAL A 69 17.60 5.72 2.91
N THR A 70 17.11 5.73 4.16
CA THR A 70 17.32 6.85 5.09
C THR A 70 18.73 6.87 5.66
N LYS A 71 19.26 5.70 6.04
CA LYS A 71 20.59 5.59 6.69
C LYS A 71 21.74 5.53 5.69
N PHE A 72 21.48 5.00 4.49
CA PHE A 72 22.50 4.75 3.47
C PHE A 72 22.02 5.24 2.09
N PRO A 73 21.80 6.56 1.91
CA PRO A 73 21.28 7.10 0.64
C PRO A 73 22.15 6.81 -0.56
N ASP A 74 23.46 6.72 -0.36
CA ASP A 74 24.48 6.47 -1.40
C ASP A 74 24.79 4.97 -1.60
N SER A 75 24.08 4.08 -0.92
CA SER A 75 24.26 2.63 -1.12
C SER A 75 23.84 2.21 -2.52
N LYS A 76 24.59 1.28 -3.12
CA LYS A 76 24.25 0.68 -4.42
C LYS A 76 22.89 -0.05 -4.41
N TYR A 77 22.36 -0.38 -3.24
CA TYR A 77 21.07 -1.06 -3.08
C TYR A 77 19.89 -0.08 -2.97
N THR A 78 20.17 1.19 -2.69
CA THR A 78 19.13 2.22 -2.49
C THR A 78 18.21 2.42 -3.71
N PRO A 79 18.70 2.47 -4.97
CA PRO A 79 17.80 2.61 -6.12
C PRO A 79 16.81 1.46 -6.27
N ASP A 80 17.23 0.21 -6.06
CA ASP A 80 16.33 -0.94 -6.11
C ASP A 80 15.34 -0.95 -4.93
N ALA A 81 15.80 -0.62 -3.73
CA ALA A 81 14.95 -0.50 -2.55
C ALA A 81 13.82 0.52 -2.76
N ILE A 82 14.11 1.68 -3.37
CA ILE A 82 13.09 2.69 -3.70
C ILE A 82 12.05 2.14 -4.67
N GLN A 83 12.43 1.38 -5.69
CA GLN A 83 11.47 0.77 -6.62
C GLN A 83 10.58 -0.25 -5.93
N ARG A 84 11.14 -1.09 -5.06
CA ARG A 84 10.37 -2.04 -4.25
C ARG A 84 9.43 -1.35 -3.27
N MET A 85 9.86 -0.27 -2.63
CA MET A 85 9.00 0.53 -1.76
C MET A 85 7.79 1.09 -2.52
N LYS A 86 7.98 1.62 -3.74
CA LYS A 86 6.87 2.09 -4.59
C LYS A 86 5.88 0.96 -4.90
N TYR A 87 6.39 -0.21 -5.24
CA TYR A 87 5.58 -1.39 -5.49
C TYR A 87 4.74 -1.79 -4.26
N LEU A 88 5.39 -1.88 -3.08
CA LEU A 88 4.72 -2.24 -1.83
C LEU A 88 3.64 -1.23 -1.45
N VAL A 89 3.92 0.07 -1.59
CA VAL A 89 2.92 1.13 -1.36
C VAL A 89 1.72 0.95 -2.26
N ASN A 90 1.93 0.73 -3.56
CA ASN A 90 0.83 0.53 -4.50
C ASN A 90 -0.02 -0.70 -4.14
N ALA A 91 0.62 -1.79 -3.73
CA ALA A 91 -0.06 -3.01 -3.29
C ALA A 91 -0.90 -2.77 -2.02
N LEU A 92 -0.33 -2.11 -1.01
CA LEU A 92 -1.00 -1.80 0.26
C LEU A 92 -2.22 -0.89 0.05
N VAL A 93 -2.08 0.14 -0.77
CA VAL A 93 -3.21 1.05 -1.06
C VAL A 93 -4.29 0.35 -1.85
N SER A 94 -3.92 -0.46 -2.84
CA SER A 94 -4.88 -1.25 -3.63
C SER A 94 -5.68 -2.21 -2.75
N LEU A 95 -5.07 -2.81 -1.74
CA LEU A 95 -5.75 -3.64 -0.75
C LEU A 95 -6.79 -2.84 0.04
N GLU A 96 -6.43 -1.66 0.58
CA GLU A 96 -7.35 -0.82 1.35
C GLU A 96 -8.55 -0.36 0.50
N VAL A 97 -8.29 0.01 -0.77
CA VAL A 97 -9.34 0.39 -1.72
C VAL A 97 -10.25 -0.79 -2.05
N HIS A 98 -9.69 -2.00 -2.23
CA HIS A 98 -10.48 -3.21 -2.46
C HIS A 98 -11.42 -3.49 -1.27
N VAL A 99 -10.91 -3.42 -0.04
CA VAL A 99 -11.71 -3.56 1.17
C VAL A 99 -12.78 -2.46 1.27
N ALA A 100 -12.43 -1.22 0.92
CA ALA A 100 -13.41 -0.12 0.91
C ALA A 100 -14.55 -0.37 -0.10
N ARG A 101 -14.25 -0.88 -1.31
CA ARG A 101 -15.27 -1.30 -2.29
C ARG A 101 -16.19 -2.39 -1.76
N TYR A 102 -15.62 -3.39 -1.09
CA TYR A 102 -16.39 -4.46 -0.47
C TYR A 102 -17.42 -3.89 0.52
N TYR A 103 -17.01 -2.94 1.37
CA TYR A 103 -17.91 -2.27 2.29
C TYR A 103 -18.96 -1.38 1.58
N MET A 104 -18.60 -0.71 0.48
CA MET A 104 -19.54 0.04 -0.35
C MET A 104 -20.67 -0.87 -0.89
N LYS A 105 -20.30 -2.04 -1.45
CA LYS A 105 -21.28 -3.04 -1.95
C LYS A 105 -22.24 -3.55 -0.87
N ARG A 106 -21.83 -3.50 0.40
CA ARG A 106 -22.65 -3.91 1.56
C ARG A 106 -23.38 -2.76 2.25
N ASN A 107 -23.34 -1.55 1.69
CA ASN A 107 -23.88 -0.34 2.29
C ASN A 107 -23.29 0.00 3.67
N ALA A 108 -22.11 -0.54 4.00
CA ALA A 108 -21.35 -0.25 5.21
C ALA A 108 -20.49 0.99 5.00
N PHE A 109 -21.13 2.13 4.71
CA PHE A 109 -20.48 3.35 4.25
C PHE A 109 -19.43 3.89 5.21
N LEU A 110 -19.67 3.88 6.52
CA LEU A 110 -18.67 4.32 7.52
C LEU A 110 -17.40 3.44 7.49
N ALA A 111 -17.56 2.14 7.32
CA ALA A 111 -16.41 1.24 7.19
C ALA A 111 -15.63 1.49 5.88
N ALA A 112 -16.33 1.75 4.77
CA ALA A 112 -15.72 2.14 3.51
C ALA A 112 -14.92 3.44 3.63
N ILE A 113 -15.50 4.48 4.28
CA ILE A 113 -14.84 5.75 4.55
C ILE A 113 -13.55 5.53 5.35
N ASN A 114 -13.61 4.76 6.43
CA ASN A 114 -12.45 4.53 7.28
C ASN A 114 -11.27 3.90 6.51
N ARG A 115 -11.55 2.92 5.64
CA ARG A 115 -10.54 2.29 4.79
C ARG A 115 -9.99 3.25 3.73
N ALA A 116 -10.86 3.94 3.02
CA ALA A 116 -10.47 4.91 2.01
C ALA A 116 -9.67 6.09 2.62
N GLN A 117 -10.11 6.60 3.77
CA GLN A 117 -9.42 7.66 4.48
C GLN A 117 -8.03 7.24 4.97
N TYR A 118 -7.90 6.00 5.45
CA TYR A 118 -6.60 5.44 5.80
C TYR A 118 -5.64 5.40 4.60
N ALA A 119 -6.12 4.95 3.45
CA ALA A 119 -5.35 4.94 2.20
C ALA A 119 -4.87 6.35 1.81
N VAL A 120 -5.79 7.32 1.76
CA VAL A 120 -5.49 8.72 1.40
C VAL A 120 -4.51 9.36 2.37
N LYS A 121 -4.68 9.13 3.67
CA LYS A 121 -3.85 9.76 4.72
C LYS A 121 -2.45 9.17 4.77
N THR A 122 -2.33 7.85 4.60
CA THR A 122 -1.06 7.14 4.77
C THR A 122 -0.21 7.18 3.51
N TYR A 123 -0.85 7.16 2.33
CA TYR A 123 -0.19 7.03 1.03
C TYR A 123 -0.78 8.01 0.00
N PRO A 124 -0.64 9.34 0.20
CA PRO A 124 -1.32 10.34 -0.63
C PRO A 124 -0.93 10.29 -2.11
N ASP A 125 0.29 9.87 -2.43
CA ASP A 125 0.84 9.87 -3.79
C ASP A 125 0.64 8.54 -4.54
N ALA A 126 -0.07 7.57 -3.94
CA ALA A 126 -0.30 6.29 -4.60
C ALA A 126 -1.41 6.40 -5.66
N PRO A 127 -1.29 5.71 -6.81
CA PRO A 127 -2.30 5.78 -7.89
C PRO A 127 -3.72 5.42 -7.43
N ALA A 128 -3.87 4.45 -6.53
CA ALA A 128 -5.19 4.04 -6.04
C ALA A 128 -5.84 5.04 -5.07
N THR A 129 -5.12 6.11 -4.67
CA THR A 129 -5.66 7.19 -3.83
C THR A 129 -6.78 7.97 -4.55
N GLU A 130 -6.71 8.08 -5.87
CA GLU A 130 -7.78 8.64 -6.70
C GLU A 130 -9.11 7.94 -6.45
N GLU A 131 -9.11 6.62 -6.48
CA GLU A 131 -10.31 5.83 -6.22
C GLU A 131 -10.75 5.89 -4.77
N ALA A 132 -9.80 5.87 -3.82
CA ALA A 132 -10.12 6.03 -2.40
C ALA A 132 -10.88 7.33 -2.13
N LEU A 133 -10.45 8.46 -2.72
CA LEU A 133 -11.15 9.74 -2.62
C LEU A 133 -12.57 9.66 -3.21
N PHE A 134 -12.72 9.00 -4.37
CA PHE A 134 -14.04 8.85 -4.98
C PHE A 134 -14.97 8.00 -4.11
N ILE A 135 -14.46 6.91 -3.49
CA ILE A 135 -15.22 6.11 -2.52
C ILE A 135 -15.68 6.98 -1.34
N MET A 136 -14.80 7.85 -0.80
CA MET A 136 -15.18 8.77 0.28
C MET A 136 -16.32 9.70 -0.15
N VAL A 137 -16.22 10.32 -1.33
CA VAL A 137 -17.28 11.18 -1.87
C VAL A 137 -18.62 10.44 -1.92
N LYS A 138 -18.65 9.25 -2.49
CA LYS A 138 -19.87 8.44 -2.63
C LYS A 138 -20.43 7.95 -1.31
N ALA A 139 -19.57 7.55 -0.39
CA ALA A 139 -19.99 7.06 0.92
C ALA A 139 -20.54 8.20 1.80
N TYR A 140 -19.93 9.38 1.79
CA TYR A 140 -20.47 10.56 2.48
C TYR A 140 -21.79 11.03 1.88
N ASP A 141 -21.93 11.01 0.55
CA ASP A 141 -23.18 11.29 -0.14
C ASP A 141 -24.31 10.35 0.31
N SER A 142 -24.02 9.05 0.37
CA SER A 142 -24.99 8.02 0.84
C SER A 142 -25.39 8.17 2.31
N LEU A 143 -24.55 8.83 3.12
CA LEU A 143 -24.84 9.11 4.54
C LEU A 143 -25.49 10.48 4.76
N GLY A 144 -25.67 11.30 3.72
CA GLY A 144 -26.17 12.67 3.84
C GLY A 144 -25.21 13.63 4.54
N MET A 145 -23.90 13.33 4.52
CA MET A 145 -22.84 14.12 5.16
C MET A 145 -22.26 15.12 4.14
N ASP A 146 -23.06 16.14 3.78
CA ASP A 146 -22.77 17.07 2.68
C ASP A 146 -21.44 17.82 2.82
N ASP A 147 -21.10 18.29 4.02
CA ASP A 147 -19.84 19.01 4.25
C ASP A 147 -18.62 18.11 3.95
N MET A 148 -18.62 16.87 4.46
CA MET A 148 -17.55 15.91 4.24
C MET A 148 -17.46 15.46 2.80
N ARG A 149 -18.62 15.28 2.13
CA ARG A 149 -18.68 15.00 0.69
C ARG A 149 -18.04 16.13 -0.11
N ASN A 150 -18.43 17.38 0.13
CA ASN A 150 -17.93 18.55 -0.59
C ASN A 150 -16.44 18.74 -0.39
N ASP A 151 -15.94 18.55 0.83
CA ASP A 151 -14.50 18.60 1.12
C ASP A 151 -13.70 17.51 0.38
N SER A 152 -14.19 16.27 0.41
CA SER A 152 -13.57 15.16 -0.30
C SER A 152 -13.58 15.38 -1.81
N GLU A 153 -14.69 15.88 -2.37
CA GLU A 153 -14.81 16.22 -3.78
C GLU A 153 -13.87 17.37 -4.18
N ARG A 154 -13.74 18.39 -3.36
CA ARG A 154 -12.80 19.50 -3.59
C ARG A 154 -11.35 19.00 -3.65
N VAL A 155 -10.95 18.11 -2.73
CA VAL A 155 -9.62 17.49 -2.73
C VAL A 155 -9.43 16.64 -3.99
N MET A 156 -10.43 15.84 -4.36
CA MET A 156 -10.38 15.00 -5.55
C MET A 156 -10.26 15.83 -6.83
N ARG A 157 -11.06 16.89 -6.99
CA ARG A 157 -11.00 17.78 -8.17
C ARG A 157 -9.66 18.50 -8.29
N LYS A 158 -9.07 18.89 -7.16
CA LYS A 158 -7.77 19.56 -7.14
C LYS A 158 -6.63 18.64 -7.60
N ASN A 159 -6.63 17.38 -7.11
CA ASN A 159 -5.52 16.46 -7.35
C ASN A 159 -5.74 15.60 -8.62
N PHE A 160 -6.98 15.32 -8.98
CA PHE A 160 -7.36 14.44 -10.09
C PHE A 160 -8.45 15.09 -10.97
N PRO A 161 -8.16 16.24 -11.62
CA PRO A 161 -9.17 17.00 -12.37
C PRO A 161 -9.78 16.22 -13.55
N ASN A 162 -9.02 15.28 -14.12
CA ASN A 162 -9.44 14.43 -15.25
C ASN A 162 -9.82 13.02 -14.82
N SER A 163 -10.23 12.82 -13.57
CA SER A 163 -10.55 11.50 -13.03
C SER A 163 -11.63 10.80 -13.85
N VAL A 164 -11.36 9.57 -14.22
CA VAL A 164 -12.32 8.69 -14.92
C VAL A 164 -13.54 8.35 -14.06
N TYR A 165 -13.43 8.46 -12.74
CA TYR A 165 -14.51 8.18 -11.81
C TYR A 165 -15.66 9.18 -11.89
N TYR A 166 -15.44 10.41 -12.38
CA TYR A 166 -16.51 11.37 -12.61
C TYR A 166 -17.47 10.93 -13.71
N THR A 167 -17.01 10.17 -14.69
CA THR A 167 -17.80 9.71 -15.83
C THR A 167 -18.27 8.28 -15.70
N ARG A 168 -17.42 7.41 -15.13
CA ARG A 168 -17.68 5.95 -15.05
C ARG A 168 -18.21 5.49 -13.70
N GLY A 169 -18.06 6.31 -12.64
CA GLY A 169 -18.39 5.89 -11.29
C GLY A 169 -17.46 4.79 -10.78
N LEU A 170 -17.91 4.06 -9.75
CA LEU A 170 -17.27 2.84 -9.25
C LEU A 170 -17.67 1.62 -10.12
N ALA A 171 -17.64 1.75 -11.44
CA ALA A 171 -17.94 0.62 -12.31
C ALA A 171 -17.05 -0.57 -11.92
N GLU A 172 -17.64 -1.75 -11.89
CA GLU A 172 -16.87 -2.99 -11.66
C GLU A 172 -15.76 -3.05 -12.71
N ARG A 173 -14.53 -2.98 -12.28
CA ARG A 173 -13.42 -3.37 -13.13
C ARG A 173 -13.51 -4.89 -13.24
N ASP A 174 -14.11 -5.39 -14.31
CA ASP A 174 -14.02 -6.80 -14.72
C ASP A 174 -12.59 -7.18 -15.11
N VAL A 175 -11.69 -6.22 -15.12
CA VAL A 175 -10.27 -6.44 -15.40
C VAL A 175 -9.55 -6.61 -14.07
N PRO A 176 -9.01 -7.80 -13.80
CA PRO A 176 -8.16 -8.00 -12.63
C PRO A 176 -7.03 -6.97 -12.62
N TRP A 177 -6.81 -6.29 -11.50
CA TRP A 177 -5.84 -5.21 -11.34
C TRP A 177 -4.41 -5.59 -11.80
N TRP A 178 -4.05 -6.89 -11.82
CA TRP A 178 -2.77 -7.43 -12.33
C TRP A 178 -2.65 -7.45 -13.85
N LYS A 179 -3.72 -7.21 -14.63
CA LYS A 179 -3.69 -7.07 -16.08
C LYS A 179 -3.40 -5.65 -16.57
N LEU A 180 -3.07 -4.74 -15.67
CA LEU A 180 -2.75 -3.35 -15.97
C LEU A 180 -1.24 -3.11 -16.20
N TRP A 181 -0.46 -4.19 -16.32
CA TRP A 181 0.99 -4.16 -16.59
C TRP A 181 1.30 -4.90 -17.88
#